data_1c6e54820fc73232d41937ef82de99ac
#
_entry.id   1c6e54820fc73232d41937ef82de99ac
#
_cell.length_a   1.000
_cell.length_b   1.000
_cell.length_c   1.000
_cell.angle_alpha   90.00
_cell.angle_beta   90.00
_cell.angle_gamma   90.00
#
_symmetry.space_group_name_H-M   'P 1'
#
loop_
_entity.id
_entity.type
_entity.pdbx_description
1 polymer ?
#
loop_
_entity_poly.entity_id
_entity_poly.type
_entity_poly.pdbx_seq_one_letter_code
_entity_poly.pdbx_strand_id
1 'polypeptide(L)'
;MADVFLLVDHESGKVAKTASELATFAKRGGSPVAIILAGNAEADAIASQLAGTEVERVIAVESNDFAAHGIPAMVDALSQLVDSRKPSAVLIGSSARGKEIAGRLAVRVSSGIITDAIDISSEFATTQSVFGGSFTVTSKISHGIPIVTIRPSAIEGSTTSNAPTLERWTSRVNRGENRHLRWARN
;
A
#
# COMPACT_ATOMS: atom_id res chain seq x y z
N MET A 1 15.00 9.42 7.24
CA MET A 1 13.55 9.36 7.54
C MET A 1 13.10 7.92 7.47
N ALA A 2 12.05 7.55 8.20
CA ALA A 2 11.51 6.21 8.10
C ALA A 2 10.69 6.06 6.81
N ASP A 3 10.65 4.85 6.26
CA ASP A 3 9.91 4.56 5.04
C ASP A 3 8.40 4.60 5.27
N VAL A 4 7.66 5.19 4.35
CA VAL A 4 6.20 5.11 4.25
C VAL A 4 5.86 4.39 2.97
N PHE A 5 5.27 3.20 3.08
CA PHE A 5 4.91 2.41 1.92
C PHE A 5 3.61 2.93 1.30
N LEU A 6 3.59 3.01 -0.01
CA LEU A 6 2.36 3.22 -0.77
C LEU A 6 2.19 2.10 -1.80
N LEU A 7 1.02 1.46 -1.79
CA LEU A 7 0.71 0.42 -2.76
C LEU A 7 0.27 1.06 -4.07
N VAL A 8 1.01 0.78 -5.14
CA VAL A 8 0.68 1.27 -6.49
C VAL A 8 -0.45 0.42 -7.06
N ASP A 9 -1.60 1.05 -7.30
CA ASP A 9 -2.68 0.42 -8.06
C ASP A 9 -2.44 0.63 -9.55
N HIS A 10 -2.50 -0.45 -10.32
CA HIS A 10 -2.32 -0.44 -11.77
C HIS A 10 -3.24 -1.46 -12.43
N GLU A 11 -3.62 -1.17 -13.65
CA GLU A 11 -4.42 -2.05 -14.49
C GLU A 11 -3.80 -2.09 -15.89
N SER A 12 -3.52 -3.30 -16.38
CA SER A 12 -2.86 -3.50 -17.69
C SER A 12 -1.60 -2.65 -17.86
N GLY A 13 -0.77 -2.56 -16.81
CA GLY A 13 0.49 -1.80 -16.81
C GLY A 13 0.32 -0.28 -16.68
N LYS A 14 -0.91 0.26 -16.60
CA LYS A 14 -1.16 1.69 -16.42
C LYS A 14 -1.37 2.00 -14.93
N VAL A 15 -0.57 2.92 -14.41
CA VAL A 15 -0.63 3.38 -13.01
C VAL A 15 -1.84 4.28 -12.78
N ALA A 16 -2.56 4.02 -11.70
CA ALA A 16 -3.68 4.87 -11.28
C ALA A 16 -3.18 6.23 -10.74
N LYS A 17 -3.95 7.29 -10.99
CA LYS A 17 -3.65 8.66 -10.50
C LYS A 17 -3.44 8.72 -8.97
N THR A 18 -4.09 7.83 -8.23
CA THR A 18 -3.95 7.74 -6.78
C THR A 18 -2.51 7.51 -6.30
N ALA A 19 -1.61 6.99 -7.14
CA ALA A 19 -0.20 6.79 -6.76
C ALA A 19 0.50 8.12 -6.41
N SER A 20 0.30 9.18 -7.18
CA SER A 20 0.85 10.52 -6.90
C SER A 20 0.22 11.15 -5.65
N GLU A 21 -1.07 10.95 -5.44
CA GLU A 21 -1.80 11.41 -4.25
C GLU A 21 -1.26 10.73 -2.98
N LEU A 22 -1.09 9.40 -3.03
CA LEU A 22 -0.50 8.62 -1.93
C LEU A 22 0.94 9.05 -1.63
N ALA A 23 1.74 9.32 -2.66
CA ALA A 23 3.12 9.78 -2.49
C ALA A 23 3.17 11.14 -1.77
N THR A 24 2.27 12.06 -2.13
CA THR A 24 2.13 13.36 -1.47
C THR A 24 1.77 13.23 0.01
N PHE A 25 0.86 12.33 0.36
CA PHE A 25 0.54 12.04 1.76
C PHE A 25 1.71 11.35 2.48
N ALA A 26 2.35 10.38 1.85
CA ALA A 26 3.49 9.65 2.41
C ALA A 26 4.65 10.59 2.79
N LYS A 27 4.90 11.60 1.96
CA LYS A 27 5.96 12.60 2.17
C LYS A 27 5.81 13.38 3.47
N ARG A 28 4.60 13.54 3.98
CA ARG A 28 4.34 14.22 5.26
C ARG A 28 4.88 13.44 6.46
N GLY A 29 4.85 12.10 6.41
CA GLY A 29 5.24 11.23 7.52
C GLY A 29 6.60 10.55 7.36
N GLY A 30 7.22 10.62 6.18
CA GLY A 30 8.51 9.96 5.93
C GLY A 30 8.95 9.95 4.47
N SER A 31 9.78 8.97 4.11
CA SER A 31 10.24 8.74 2.73
C SER A 31 9.21 7.92 1.96
N PRO A 32 8.62 8.45 0.88
CA PRO A 32 7.66 7.71 0.07
C PRO A 32 8.32 6.56 -0.70
N VAL A 33 7.90 5.33 -0.41
CA VAL A 33 8.37 4.11 -1.08
C VAL A 33 7.20 3.42 -1.75
N ALA A 34 7.20 3.41 -3.07
CA ALA A 34 6.16 2.77 -3.86
C ALA A 34 6.37 1.26 -3.91
N ILE A 35 5.31 0.50 -3.64
CA ILE A 35 5.30 -0.95 -3.74
C ILE A 35 4.52 -1.35 -4.99
N ILE A 36 5.17 -2.04 -5.91
CA ILE A 36 4.56 -2.60 -7.12
C ILE A 36 4.42 -4.10 -6.93
N LEU A 37 3.20 -4.61 -7.05
CA LEU A 37 2.90 -6.04 -7.10
C LEU A 37 2.42 -6.37 -8.51
N ALA A 38 3.28 -6.95 -9.34
CA ALA A 38 3.03 -7.12 -10.77
C ALA A 38 3.41 -8.51 -11.28
N GLY A 39 2.96 -8.83 -12.48
CA GLY A 39 3.46 -9.99 -13.22
C GLY A 39 4.94 -9.84 -13.58
N ASN A 40 5.57 -10.94 -13.98
CA ASN A 40 6.98 -10.91 -14.36
C ASN A 40 7.23 -9.95 -15.54
N ALA A 41 8.32 -9.16 -15.43
CA ALA A 41 8.78 -8.19 -16.44
C ALA A 41 7.85 -6.95 -16.65
N GLU A 42 6.88 -6.70 -15.75
CA GLU A 42 6.01 -5.52 -15.84
C GLU A 42 6.52 -4.33 -15.00
N ALA A 43 7.35 -4.60 -14.00
CA ALA A 43 7.73 -3.63 -12.99
C ALA A 43 8.44 -2.39 -13.53
N ASP A 44 9.32 -2.52 -14.53
CA ASP A 44 10.05 -1.37 -15.11
C ASP A 44 9.11 -0.38 -15.79
N ALA A 45 8.13 -0.89 -16.54
CA ALA A 45 7.15 -0.07 -17.23
C ALA A 45 6.21 0.65 -16.25
N ILE A 46 5.86 0.02 -15.13
CA ILE A 46 5.06 0.62 -14.07
C ILE A 46 5.89 1.65 -13.29
N ALA A 47 7.12 1.31 -12.92
CA ALA A 47 8.01 2.19 -12.17
C ALA A 47 8.34 3.48 -12.91
N SER A 48 8.54 3.41 -14.23
CA SER A 48 8.81 4.58 -15.07
C SER A 48 7.70 5.64 -15.03
N GLN A 49 6.45 5.23 -14.82
CA GLN A 49 5.30 6.13 -14.72
C GLN A 49 5.23 6.88 -13.38
N LEU A 50 6.05 6.50 -12.40
CA LEU A 50 6.16 7.18 -11.11
C LEU A 50 7.19 8.32 -11.14
N ALA A 51 7.92 8.50 -12.24
CA ALA A 51 8.79 9.65 -12.43
C ALA A 51 7.98 10.96 -12.35
N GLY A 52 8.58 11.97 -11.75
CA GLY A 52 7.90 13.25 -11.54
C GLY A 52 6.93 13.28 -10.35
N THR A 53 6.77 12.20 -9.59
CA THR A 53 6.00 12.16 -8.34
C THR A 53 6.92 12.29 -7.12
N GLU A 54 6.35 12.42 -5.91
CA GLU A 54 7.11 12.45 -4.65
C GLU A 54 7.73 11.08 -4.26
N VAL A 55 7.57 10.04 -5.09
CA VAL A 55 8.16 8.72 -4.82
C VAL A 55 9.67 8.79 -4.88
N GLU A 56 10.36 8.38 -3.82
CA GLU A 56 11.82 8.36 -3.74
C GLU A 56 12.40 7.01 -4.20
N ARG A 57 11.72 5.92 -3.84
CA ARG A 57 12.11 4.55 -4.18
C ARG A 57 10.92 3.71 -4.59
N VAL A 58 11.17 2.73 -5.43
CA VAL A 58 10.20 1.71 -5.83
C VAL A 58 10.74 0.36 -5.38
N ILE A 59 9.92 -0.43 -4.71
CA ILE A 59 10.19 -1.84 -4.45
C ILE A 59 9.21 -2.65 -5.30
N ALA A 60 9.73 -3.38 -6.27
CA ALA A 60 8.94 -4.25 -7.12
C ALA A 60 8.99 -5.69 -6.62
N VAL A 61 7.82 -6.28 -6.48
CA VAL A 61 7.63 -7.71 -6.24
C VAL A 61 6.96 -8.28 -7.47
N GLU A 62 7.68 -9.11 -8.20
CA GLU A 62 7.18 -9.73 -9.42
C GLU A 62 6.89 -11.21 -9.18
N SER A 63 5.68 -11.65 -9.53
CA SER A 63 5.28 -13.05 -9.43
C SER A 63 4.12 -13.38 -10.36
N ASN A 64 4.22 -14.53 -11.03
CA ASN A 64 3.10 -15.09 -11.79
C ASN A 64 1.97 -15.58 -10.87
N ASP A 65 2.24 -15.79 -9.58
CA ASP A 65 1.24 -16.20 -8.60
C ASP A 65 0.18 -15.11 -8.38
N PHE A 66 0.47 -13.84 -8.67
CA PHE A 66 -0.52 -12.76 -8.56
C PHE A 66 -1.65 -12.90 -9.58
N ALA A 67 -1.35 -13.37 -10.79
CA ALA A 67 -2.37 -13.69 -11.77
C ALA A 67 -3.15 -14.96 -11.43
N ALA A 68 -2.46 -15.98 -10.90
CA ALA A 68 -3.06 -17.29 -10.59
C ALA A 68 -3.91 -17.27 -9.31
N HIS A 69 -3.50 -16.52 -8.29
CA HIS A 69 -4.08 -16.55 -6.94
C HIS A 69 -4.65 -15.20 -6.46
N GLY A 70 -4.49 -14.13 -7.24
CA GLY A 70 -5.08 -12.82 -6.99
C GLY A 70 -4.66 -12.17 -5.66
N ILE A 71 -5.62 -11.52 -4.99
CA ILE A 71 -5.40 -10.75 -3.77
C ILE A 71 -4.71 -11.53 -2.64
N PRO A 72 -5.04 -12.80 -2.35
CA PRO A 72 -4.34 -13.56 -1.31
C PRO A 72 -2.82 -13.63 -1.51
N ALA A 73 -2.35 -13.89 -2.74
CA ALA A 73 -0.91 -13.92 -3.04
C ALA A 73 -0.26 -12.54 -2.89
N MET A 74 -0.95 -11.48 -3.31
CA MET A 74 -0.50 -10.10 -3.15
C MET A 74 -0.35 -9.72 -1.67
N VAL A 75 -1.31 -10.09 -0.84
CA VAL A 75 -1.27 -9.84 0.60
C VAL A 75 -0.15 -10.63 1.27
N ASP A 76 0.08 -11.88 0.87
CA ASP A 76 1.19 -12.68 1.38
C ASP A 76 2.54 -12.04 1.08
N ALA A 77 2.77 -11.58 -0.13
CA ALA A 77 3.99 -10.89 -0.52
C ALA A 77 4.15 -9.56 0.23
N LEU A 78 3.09 -8.75 0.27
CA LEU A 78 3.11 -7.44 0.94
C LEU A 78 3.33 -7.58 2.46
N SER A 79 2.72 -8.57 3.11
CA SER A 79 2.92 -8.81 4.55
C SER A 79 4.37 -9.19 4.88
N GLN A 80 5.00 -10.03 4.06
CA GLN A 80 6.42 -10.39 4.22
C GLN A 80 7.32 -9.16 4.04
N LEU A 81 7.02 -8.29 3.07
CA LEU A 81 7.77 -7.07 2.83
C LEU A 81 7.63 -6.10 4.02
N VAL A 82 6.40 -5.88 4.50
CA VAL A 82 6.11 -5.06 5.69
C VAL A 82 6.85 -5.60 6.92
N ASP A 83 6.82 -6.91 7.15
CA ASP A 83 7.51 -7.54 8.27
C ASP A 83 9.03 -7.41 8.19
N SER A 84 9.59 -7.47 6.99
CA SER A 84 11.04 -7.36 6.79
C SER A 84 11.57 -5.92 6.89
N ARG A 85 10.79 -4.94 6.41
CA ARG A 85 11.22 -3.54 6.28
C ARG A 85 10.69 -2.61 7.38
N LYS A 86 9.61 -3.01 8.06
CA LYS A 86 9.00 -2.26 9.18
C LYS A 86 8.76 -0.79 8.84
N PRO A 87 7.96 -0.48 7.78
CA PRO A 87 7.67 0.91 7.44
C PRO A 87 6.89 1.61 8.56
N SER A 88 6.91 2.94 8.57
CA SER A 88 6.14 3.74 9.54
C SER A 88 4.64 3.67 9.29
N ALA A 89 4.22 3.47 8.04
CA ALA A 89 2.82 3.29 7.65
C ALA A 89 2.73 2.62 6.28
N VAL A 90 1.55 2.10 5.96
CA VAL A 90 1.18 1.60 4.63
C VAL A 90 -0.05 2.34 4.14
N LEU A 91 0.08 3.06 3.02
CA LEU A 91 -1.00 3.80 2.37
C LEU A 91 -1.47 3.07 1.12
N ILE A 92 -2.78 2.97 0.94
CA ILE A 92 -3.40 2.24 -0.17
C ILE A 92 -4.56 3.08 -0.72
N GLY A 93 -4.81 3.07 -2.03
CA GLY A 93 -5.99 3.73 -2.61
C GLY A 93 -7.29 3.07 -2.14
N SER A 94 -8.32 3.86 -1.83
CA SER A 94 -9.60 3.39 -1.26
C SER A 94 -10.56 2.82 -2.34
N SER A 95 -10.02 2.02 -3.28
CA SER A 95 -10.84 1.20 -4.19
C SER A 95 -11.39 -0.05 -3.46
N ALA A 96 -12.33 -0.77 -4.06
CA ALA A 96 -12.81 -2.04 -3.51
C ALA A 96 -11.65 -3.03 -3.29
N ARG A 97 -10.77 -3.16 -4.30
CA ARG A 97 -9.56 -3.98 -4.25
C ARG A 97 -8.59 -3.50 -3.16
N GLY A 98 -8.36 -2.18 -3.09
CA GLY A 98 -7.45 -1.59 -2.10
C GLY A 98 -7.93 -1.81 -0.66
N LYS A 99 -9.22 -1.67 -0.40
CA LYS A 99 -9.82 -1.94 0.92
C LYS A 99 -9.71 -3.42 1.30
N GLU A 100 -9.89 -4.34 0.35
CA GLU A 100 -9.72 -5.78 0.59
C GLU A 100 -8.26 -6.11 0.93
N ILE A 101 -7.31 -5.59 0.15
CA ILE A 101 -5.87 -5.78 0.43
C ILE A 101 -5.53 -5.21 1.81
N ALA A 102 -5.95 -3.99 2.10
CA ALA A 102 -5.68 -3.31 3.37
C ALA A 102 -6.23 -4.08 4.58
N GLY A 103 -7.48 -4.56 4.50
CA GLY A 103 -8.11 -5.33 5.57
C GLY A 103 -7.40 -6.66 5.82
N ARG A 104 -7.07 -7.41 4.76
CA ARG A 104 -6.33 -8.67 4.88
C ARG A 104 -4.90 -8.46 5.39
N LEU A 105 -4.22 -7.39 4.93
CA LEU A 105 -2.89 -7.03 5.39
C LEU A 105 -2.90 -6.69 6.89
N ALA A 106 -3.88 -5.90 7.34
CA ALA A 106 -4.00 -5.51 8.75
C ALA A 106 -4.06 -6.74 9.67
N VAL A 107 -4.85 -7.74 9.31
CA VAL A 107 -4.91 -9.00 10.06
C VAL A 107 -3.57 -9.73 10.04
N ARG A 108 -2.89 -9.80 8.88
CA ARG A 108 -1.61 -10.52 8.74
C ARG A 108 -0.49 -9.93 9.56
N VAL A 109 -0.41 -8.61 9.64
CA VAL A 109 0.65 -7.90 10.38
C VAL A 109 0.21 -7.46 11.77
N SER A 110 -0.93 -7.94 12.25
CA SER A 110 -1.50 -7.63 13.57
C SER A 110 -1.58 -6.12 13.82
N SER A 111 -2.18 -5.39 12.88
CA SER A 111 -2.33 -3.93 12.96
C SER A 111 -3.78 -3.50 12.84
N GLY A 112 -4.05 -2.23 13.21
CA GLY A 112 -5.30 -1.57 12.90
C GLY A 112 -5.36 -1.07 11.46
N ILE A 113 -6.58 -0.80 10.99
CA ILE A 113 -6.86 -0.22 9.68
C ILE A 113 -7.82 0.96 9.82
N ILE A 114 -7.58 2.03 9.06
CA ILE A 114 -8.55 3.11 8.84
C ILE A 114 -8.82 3.21 7.34
N THR A 115 -10.09 3.23 6.98
CA THR A 115 -10.47 3.27 5.57
C THR A 115 -11.05 4.61 5.17
N ASP A 116 -10.85 4.97 3.90
CA ASP A 116 -11.48 6.11 3.24
C ASP A 116 -11.11 7.47 3.87
N ALA A 117 -9.85 7.59 4.32
CA ALA A 117 -9.32 8.86 4.83
C ALA A 117 -9.25 9.91 3.72
N ILE A 118 -9.52 11.17 4.09
CA ILE A 118 -9.41 12.32 3.21
C ILE A 118 -8.19 13.17 3.52
N ASP A 119 -7.58 12.95 4.68
CA ASP A 119 -6.32 13.63 5.08
C ASP A 119 -5.54 12.77 6.08
N ILE A 120 -4.22 12.99 6.13
CA ILE A 120 -3.29 12.34 7.07
C ILE A 120 -2.28 13.36 7.57
N SER A 121 -2.07 13.39 8.88
CA SER A 121 -0.99 14.17 9.49
C SER A 121 0.38 13.48 9.37
N SER A 122 1.45 14.20 9.72
CA SER A 122 2.81 13.63 9.80
C SER A 122 2.97 12.49 10.82
N GLU A 123 2.05 12.38 11.77
CA GLU A 123 2.00 11.32 12.78
C GLU A 123 0.99 10.22 12.47
N PHE A 124 0.48 10.19 11.25
CA PHE A 124 -0.54 9.23 10.76
C PHE A 124 -1.87 9.28 11.50
N ALA A 125 -2.23 10.42 12.11
CA ALA A 125 -3.61 10.70 12.44
C ALA A 125 -4.39 11.02 11.17
N THR A 126 -5.52 10.38 10.98
CA THR A 126 -6.31 10.45 9.75
C THR A 126 -7.57 11.27 9.96
N THR A 127 -7.99 11.97 8.94
CA THR A 127 -9.29 12.65 8.88
C THR A 127 -10.21 11.89 7.94
N GLN A 128 -11.42 11.61 8.38
CA GLN A 128 -12.47 10.97 7.59
C GLN A 128 -13.69 11.87 7.52
N SER A 129 -14.32 11.96 6.35
CA SER A 129 -15.60 12.62 6.15
C SER A 129 -16.70 11.54 6.07
N VAL A 130 -17.63 11.54 7.02
CA VAL A 130 -18.65 10.50 7.17
C VAL A 130 -20.06 11.07 7.10
N PHE A 131 -21.05 10.20 6.91
CA PHE A 131 -22.47 10.59 6.76
C PHE A 131 -22.69 11.66 5.68
N GLY A 132 -22.14 11.43 4.48
CA GLY A 132 -22.30 12.37 3.37
C GLY A 132 -21.64 13.74 3.58
N GLY A 133 -20.61 13.81 4.43
CA GLY A 133 -19.89 15.05 4.73
C GLY A 133 -20.40 15.82 5.94
N SER A 134 -21.46 15.31 6.62
CA SER A 134 -22.05 15.98 7.80
C SER A 134 -21.12 15.97 9.01
N PHE A 135 -20.20 15.02 9.09
CA PHE A 135 -19.25 14.92 10.20
C PHE A 135 -17.83 14.69 9.69
N THR A 136 -16.91 15.29 10.40
CA THR A 136 -15.47 15.03 10.25
C THR A 136 -14.97 14.32 11.49
N VAL A 137 -14.30 13.17 11.29
CA VAL A 137 -13.77 12.35 12.38
C VAL A 137 -12.26 12.27 12.24
N THR A 138 -11.54 12.50 13.34
CA THR A 138 -10.10 12.26 13.42
C THR A 138 -9.84 10.96 14.17
N SER A 139 -9.06 10.07 13.57
CA SER A 139 -8.74 8.75 14.12
C SER A 139 -7.27 8.48 14.04
N LYS A 140 -6.73 7.70 14.97
CA LYS A 140 -5.32 7.23 14.93
C LYS A 140 -5.27 5.76 15.30
N ILE A 141 -4.46 4.99 14.59
CA ILE A 141 -4.21 3.58 14.91
C ILE A 141 -3.25 3.55 16.11
N SER A 142 -3.67 2.86 17.15
CA SER A 142 -2.94 2.77 18.44
C SER A 142 -2.03 1.54 18.53
N HIS A 143 -2.13 0.60 17.60
CA HIS A 143 -1.38 -0.66 17.62
C HIS A 143 -0.92 -1.07 16.23
N GLY A 144 0.34 -1.54 16.16
CA GLY A 144 0.95 -2.01 14.91
C GLY A 144 1.37 -0.90 13.96
N ILE A 145 1.66 -1.27 12.71
CA ILE A 145 2.04 -0.35 11.64
C ILE A 145 0.76 0.21 11.01
N PRO A 146 0.49 1.53 11.06
CA PRO A 146 -0.73 2.09 10.51
C PRO A 146 -0.98 1.69 9.06
N ILE A 147 -2.16 1.10 8.80
CA ILE A 147 -2.63 0.78 7.45
C ILE A 147 -3.82 1.68 7.16
N VAL A 148 -3.70 2.54 6.16
CA VAL A 148 -4.70 3.54 5.85
C VAL A 148 -5.09 3.47 4.39
N THR A 149 -6.39 3.40 4.09
CA THR A 149 -6.83 3.63 2.71
C THR A 149 -7.27 5.07 2.52
N ILE A 150 -6.82 5.67 1.42
CA ILE A 150 -7.05 7.07 1.06
C ILE A 150 -8.14 7.16 -0.01
N ARG A 151 -9.09 8.04 0.18
CA ARG A 151 -10.13 8.35 -0.81
C ARG A 151 -9.47 8.95 -2.05
N PRO A 152 -9.76 8.45 -3.26
CA PRO A 152 -9.28 9.06 -4.49
C PRO A 152 -9.69 10.54 -4.59
N SER A 153 -8.80 11.35 -5.11
CA SER A 153 -8.97 12.81 -5.26
C SER A 153 -9.16 13.57 -3.93
N ALA A 154 -8.69 13.01 -2.82
CA ALA A 154 -8.65 13.71 -1.53
C ALA A 154 -7.61 14.84 -1.51
N ILE A 155 -6.55 14.70 -2.28
CA ILE A 155 -5.49 15.69 -2.47
C ILE A 155 -5.02 15.71 -3.93
N GLU A 156 -4.49 16.82 -4.39
CA GLU A 156 -3.78 16.85 -5.66
C GLU A 156 -2.36 16.32 -5.49
N GLY A 157 -1.94 15.42 -6.37
CA GLY A 157 -0.59 14.85 -6.34
C GLY A 157 0.46 15.90 -6.64
N SER A 158 1.44 16.04 -5.76
CA SER A 158 2.59 16.91 -5.99
C SER A 158 3.50 16.36 -7.07
N THR A 159 4.15 17.26 -7.80
CA THR A 159 5.12 16.92 -8.85
C THR A 159 6.52 17.35 -8.44
N THR A 160 7.51 16.53 -8.79
CA THR A 160 8.93 16.81 -8.58
C THR A 160 9.71 16.54 -9.86
N SER A 161 11.01 16.82 -9.88
CA SER A 161 11.91 16.42 -10.97
C SER A 161 12.59 15.08 -10.73
N ASN A 162 12.23 14.36 -9.66
CA ASN A 162 12.90 13.12 -9.28
C ASN A 162 12.45 11.94 -10.14
N ALA A 163 13.39 11.04 -10.41
CA ALA A 163 13.11 9.69 -10.88
C ALA A 163 13.40 8.71 -9.72
N PRO A 164 12.44 7.87 -9.32
CA PRO A 164 12.66 6.95 -8.22
C PRO A 164 13.67 5.86 -8.59
N THR A 165 14.43 5.38 -7.61
CA THR A 165 15.28 4.21 -7.77
C THR A 165 14.46 2.93 -7.66
N LEU A 166 14.70 1.94 -8.52
CA LEU A 166 13.99 0.66 -8.52
C LEU A 166 14.82 -0.42 -7.82
N GLU A 167 14.22 -1.03 -6.80
CA GLU A 167 14.70 -2.22 -6.10
C GLU A 167 13.77 -3.40 -6.43
N ARG A 168 14.34 -4.58 -6.71
CA ARG A 168 13.54 -5.82 -6.84
C ARG A 168 13.62 -6.62 -5.56
N TRP A 169 12.47 -7.03 -5.07
CA TRP A 169 12.36 -7.85 -3.87
C TRP A 169 11.63 -9.16 -4.19
N THR A 170 12.16 -10.26 -3.69
CA THR A 170 11.59 -11.58 -3.93
C THR A 170 10.82 -12.04 -2.68
N SER A 171 9.50 -12.23 -2.83
CA SER A 171 8.70 -12.86 -1.79
C SER A 171 9.03 -14.35 -1.71
N ARG A 172 9.12 -14.89 -0.51
CA ARG A 172 9.10 -16.34 -0.31
C ARG A 172 7.64 -16.79 -0.42
N VAL A 173 7.18 -17.04 -1.64
CA VAL A 173 5.86 -17.64 -1.82
C VAL A 173 5.90 -19.03 -1.19
N ASN A 174 5.21 -19.20 -0.08
CA ASN A 174 5.04 -20.49 0.56
C ASN A 174 4.18 -21.36 -0.37
N ARG A 175 4.83 -22.12 -1.25
CA ARG A 175 4.16 -23.16 -2.03
C ARG A 175 3.66 -24.23 -1.04
N GLY A 176 2.39 -24.09 -0.64
CA GLY A 176 1.60 -25.23 -0.21
C GLY A 176 1.80 -25.78 1.21
N GLU A 177 1.98 -24.97 2.24
CA GLU A 177 1.53 -25.39 3.57
C GLU A 177 0.21 -24.68 3.90
N ASN A 178 -0.89 -25.40 3.74
CA ASN A 178 -2.22 -25.04 4.22
C ASN A 178 -2.20 -24.84 5.75
N ARG A 179 -1.69 -23.70 6.24
CA ARG A 179 -1.77 -23.33 7.66
C ARG A 179 -3.19 -22.97 8.09
N HIS A 180 -4.13 -22.90 7.16
CA HIS A 180 -5.52 -22.50 7.43
C HIS A 180 -6.40 -23.60 8.02
N LEU A 181 -5.89 -24.83 8.26
CA LEU A 181 -6.67 -25.94 8.80
C LEU A 181 -6.24 -26.43 10.18
N ARG A 182 -5.41 -25.67 10.94
CA ARG A 182 -4.99 -26.12 12.28
C ARG A 182 -6.00 -25.86 13.41
N TRP A 183 -7.01 -25.04 13.19
CA TRP A 183 -8.01 -24.75 14.23
C TRP A 183 -9.30 -25.59 14.11
N ALA A 184 -9.39 -26.50 13.14
CA ALA A 184 -10.55 -27.36 12.92
C ALA A 184 -10.39 -28.79 13.49
N ARG A 185 -9.43 -29.04 14.38
CA ARG A 185 -9.28 -30.31 15.09
C ARG A 185 -8.90 -30.07 16.55
N ASN A 186 -9.91 -29.79 17.35
CA ASN A 186 -10.03 -30.16 18.76
C ASN A 186 -11.51 -30.15 19.12
#